data_b80369d288a545dc89a36dff41c71359
#
_entry.id   b80369d288a545dc89a36dff41c71359
#
_cell.length_a   1.000
_cell.length_b   1.000
_cell.length_c   1.000
_cell.angle_alpha   90.00
_cell.angle_beta   90.00
_cell.angle_gamma   90.00
#
_symmetry.space_group_name_H-M   'P 1'
#
loop_
_entity.id
_entity.type
_entity.pdbx_description
1 polymer ?
#
loop_
_entity_poly.entity_id
_entity_poly.type
_entity_poly.pdbx_seq_one_letter_code
_entity_poly.pdbx_strand_id
1 'polypeptide(L)'
;RFRKLWIPKEFKIHKYNLTYKISKEELAQFSLLLNKGLDTTFMIEICFRCHKNILAKLNEGEKLVSILTNGKESYFQILKILKDRLSFKEAIHCANEIDNVGKGWIKELIKTSIYPAFLFLFSFGMILFFQEMILPAMSQLTSKQAFLFLSILQFVFSLLLFLIFVFLIFFLIVYTQKKTELLYTIFCRSTLFRKVISLHFSLLMSAFLGYGLSTMECINMLCKIHPKSLYHPLSIQIQKALHQGNTMIQALQLCHMDEEFIRFFTMGLHTSSIKELLHLYQQKVQKELEQKIKKNEKYLNIMRL
;
A
#
# COMPACT_ATOMS: atom_id res chain seq x y z
N ARG A 1 66.61 16.63 19.12
CA ARG A 1 66.26 16.19 17.74
C ARG A 1 64.83 15.59 17.77
N PHE A 2 63.80 16.43 17.54
CA PHE A 2 62.41 15.96 17.36
C PHE A 2 62.22 15.56 15.89
N ARG A 3 62.00 14.30 15.63
CA ARG A 3 61.52 13.81 14.30
C ARG A 3 60.14 14.37 14.03
N LYS A 4 60.02 15.22 13.00
CA LYS A 4 58.73 15.61 12.42
C LYS A 4 58.03 14.34 11.90
N LEU A 5 56.95 13.95 12.55
CA LEU A 5 56.02 12.97 12.02
C LEU A 5 55.37 13.57 10.75
N TRP A 6 55.64 12.92 9.63
CA TRP A 6 55.07 13.24 8.35
C TRP A 6 53.59 12.79 8.36
N ILE A 7 52.65 13.74 8.44
CA ILE A 7 51.22 13.51 8.30
C ILE A 7 50.93 13.61 6.80
N PRO A 8 50.44 12.55 6.14
CA PRO A 8 50.03 12.66 4.73
C PRO A 8 48.86 13.63 4.62
N LYS A 9 49.04 14.71 3.89
CA LYS A 9 47.98 15.57 3.41
C LYS A 9 47.10 14.71 2.50
N GLU A 10 45.80 14.86 2.67
CA GLU A 10 44.72 14.25 1.88
C GLU A 10 44.21 12.89 2.37
N PHE A 11 43.69 12.84 3.60
CA PHE A 11 42.45 12.13 3.80
C PHE A 11 41.36 13.01 3.19
N LYS A 12 41.09 12.83 1.89
CA LYS A 12 39.80 13.16 1.30
C LYS A 12 38.80 12.28 2.05
N ILE A 13 38.15 12.86 3.06
CA ILE A 13 36.92 12.31 3.61
C ILE A 13 35.98 12.25 2.39
N HIS A 14 35.89 11.08 1.77
CA HIS A 14 34.80 10.77 0.92
C HIS A 14 33.57 11.06 1.78
N LYS A 15 32.91 12.18 1.51
CA LYS A 15 31.58 12.45 1.94
C LYS A 15 30.77 11.26 1.42
N TYR A 16 30.67 10.21 2.21
CA TYR A 16 29.61 9.24 2.07
C TYR A 16 28.34 10.05 2.29
N ASN A 17 27.77 10.54 1.19
CA ASN A 17 26.39 10.93 1.11
C ASN A 17 25.56 9.65 1.25
N LEU A 18 25.66 8.99 2.37
CA LEU A 18 24.60 8.15 2.88
C LEU A 18 23.44 9.11 3.11
N THR A 19 22.60 9.26 2.07
CA THR A 19 21.29 9.89 2.19
C THR A 19 20.51 9.02 3.18
N TYR A 20 20.78 9.24 4.48
CA TYR A 20 20.03 8.55 5.52
C TYR A 20 18.59 8.96 5.38
N LYS A 21 17.74 7.96 5.22
CA LYS A 21 16.32 8.12 5.00
C LYS A 21 15.62 8.10 6.35
N ILE A 22 14.96 9.19 6.70
CA ILE A 22 14.13 9.27 7.89
C ILE A 22 13.06 8.17 7.82
N SER A 23 12.91 7.40 8.88
CA SER A 23 11.91 6.35 8.96
C SER A 23 10.57 6.87 9.47
N LYS A 24 9.49 6.12 9.19
CA LYS A 24 8.14 6.45 9.66
C LYS A 24 8.04 6.28 11.18
N GLU A 25 8.71 5.26 11.70
CA GLU A 25 8.78 4.93 13.11
C GLU A 25 9.46 6.06 13.90
N GLU A 26 10.54 6.62 13.39
CA GLU A 26 11.22 7.78 13.98
C GLU A 26 10.30 9.01 14.02
N LEU A 27 9.56 9.27 12.94
CA LEU A 27 8.57 10.35 12.89
C LEU A 27 7.39 10.12 13.85
N ALA A 28 6.91 8.89 13.98
CA ALA A 28 5.85 8.55 14.92
C ALA A 28 6.30 8.80 16.36
N GLN A 29 7.51 8.35 16.74
CA GLN A 29 8.10 8.63 18.05
C GLN A 29 8.26 10.13 18.29
N PHE A 30 8.77 10.86 17.31
CA PHE A 30 8.91 12.31 17.41
C PHE A 30 7.56 13.01 17.64
N SER A 31 6.51 12.57 16.94
CA SER A 31 5.16 13.15 17.12
C SER A 31 4.57 12.94 18.51
N LEU A 32 4.89 11.81 19.16
CA LEU A 32 4.47 11.53 20.54
C LEU A 32 5.18 12.45 21.55
N LEU A 33 6.44 12.82 21.27
CA LEU A 33 7.21 13.68 22.16
C LEU A 33 6.88 15.16 21.99
N LEU A 34 6.36 15.61 20.84
CA LEU A 34 5.96 16.98 20.56
C LEU A 34 5.02 17.58 21.64
N ASN A 35 4.23 16.73 22.33
CA ASN A 35 3.29 17.15 23.37
C ASN A 35 3.90 17.25 24.77
N LYS A 36 5.15 16.81 24.94
CA LYS A 36 5.75 16.72 26.27
C LYS A 36 6.49 17.98 26.68
N GLY A 37 6.50 19.03 25.84
CA GLY A 37 7.20 20.30 26.10
C GLY A 37 8.73 20.18 26.17
N LEU A 38 9.28 19.11 25.57
CA LEU A 38 10.72 18.88 25.52
C LEU A 38 11.35 19.80 24.47
N ASP A 39 12.64 20.11 24.68
CA ASP A 39 13.40 20.86 23.70
C ASP A 39 13.49 20.13 22.36
N THR A 40 13.34 20.88 21.27
CA THR A 40 13.28 20.34 19.91
C THR A 40 14.59 19.66 19.53
N THR A 41 15.75 20.20 19.93
CA THR A 41 17.07 19.63 19.66
C THR A 41 17.23 18.27 20.35
N PHE A 42 16.83 18.18 21.61
CA PHE A 42 16.84 16.95 22.39
C PHE A 42 15.91 15.87 21.80
N MET A 43 14.72 16.27 21.36
CA MET A 43 13.79 15.33 20.67
C MET A 43 14.37 14.79 19.37
N ILE A 44 15.08 15.64 18.60
CA ILE A 44 15.72 15.23 17.35
C ILE A 44 16.84 14.23 17.62
N GLU A 45 17.64 14.44 18.64
CA GLU A 45 18.73 13.53 19.03
C GLU A 45 18.25 12.15 19.44
N ILE A 46 17.15 12.08 20.17
CA ILE A 46 16.58 10.81 20.63
C ILE A 46 15.84 10.05 19.52
N CYS A 47 15.06 10.76 18.70
CA CYS A 47 14.17 10.11 17.75
C CYS A 47 14.85 9.73 16.43
N PHE A 48 15.85 10.47 15.99
CA PHE A 48 16.43 10.30 14.65
C PHE A 48 17.87 9.83 14.68
N ARG A 49 18.14 8.71 14.02
CA ARG A 49 19.51 8.23 13.84
C ARG A 49 20.39 9.22 13.08
N CYS A 50 19.78 10.03 12.20
CA CYS A 50 20.46 11.05 11.41
C CYS A 50 20.42 12.45 12.06
N HIS A 51 20.25 12.53 13.38
CA HIS A 51 20.11 13.79 14.11
C HIS A 51 21.16 14.85 13.72
N LYS A 52 22.44 14.47 13.55
CA LYS A 52 23.52 15.38 13.14
C LYS A 52 23.24 16.08 11.81
N ASN A 53 22.71 15.35 10.83
CA ASN A 53 22.36 15.91 9.52
C ASN A 53 21.14 16.80 9.59
N ILE A 54 20.17 16.46 10.44
CA ILE A 54 18.97 17.27 10.66
C ILE A 54 19.36 18.59 11.34
N LEU A 55 20.18 18.53 12.39
CA LEU A 55 20.66 19.71 13.10
C LEU A 55 21.52 20.62 12.20
N ALA A 56 22.39 20.04 11.36
CA ALA A 56 23.19 20.81 10.41
C ALA A 56 22.28 21.62 9.45
N LYS A 57 21.26 21.01 8.89
CA LYS A 57 20.29 21.68 7.98
C LYS A 57 19.45 22.72 8.69
N LEU A 58 19.08 22.47 9.96
CA LEU A 58 18.41 23.49 10.78
C LEU A 58 19.30 24.72 11.00
N ASN A 59 20.60 24.51 11.25
CA ASN A 59 21.57 25.59 11.39
C ASN A 59 21.81 26.35 10.06
N GLU A 60 21.59 25.69 8.91
CA GLU A 60 21.58 26.31 7.58
C GLU A 60 20.30 27.11 7.30
N GLY A 61 19.34 27.12 8.25
CA GLY A 61 18.08 27.87 8.15
C GLY A 61 16.93 27.11 7.46
N GLU A 62 17.09 25.81 7.17
CA GLU A 62 15.99 25.01 6.64
C GLU A 62 14.89 24.79 7.72
N LYS A 63 13.64 24.85 7.34
CA LYS A 63 12.53 24.55 8.26
C LYS A 63 12.49 23.06 8.61
N LEU A 64 12.40 22.73 9.91
CA LEU A 64 12.33 21.36 10.42
C LEU A 64 11.29 20.50 9.65
N VAL A 65 10.11 21.03 9.44
CA VAL A 65 9.03 20.35 8.71
C VAL A 65 9.45 19.98 7.28
N SER A 66 10.21 20.83 6.60
CA SER A 66 10.72 20.56 5.25
C SER A 66 11.74 19.42 5.23
N ILE A 67 12.63 19.42 6.21
CA ILE A 67 13.66 18.37 6.38
C ILE A 67 13.00 17.03 6.65
N LEU A 68 12.05 16.99 7.59
CA LEU A 68 11.37 15.77 8.02
C LEU A 68 10.39 15.20 6.99
N THR A 69 9.89 16.02 6.06
CA THR A 69 8.96 15.58 5.01
C THR A 69 9.64 15.23 3.68
N ASN A 70 10.96 15.27 3.61
CA ASN A 70 11.71 15.06 2.36
C ASN A 70 11.93 13.57 2.00
N GLY A 71 10.88 12.75 2.13
CA GLY A 71 10.88 11.33 1.75
C GLY A 71 10.21 11.08 0.39
N LYS A 72 10.66 10.03 -0.32
CA LYS A 72 10.07 9.59 -1.61
C LYS A 72 8.89 8.62 -1.45
N GLU A 73 8.70 8.05 -0.26
CA GLU A 73 7.62 7.10 0.02
C GLU A 73 6.25 7.78 0.01
N SER A 74 5.21 7.01 -0.27
CA SER A 74 3.81 7.47 -0.29
C SER A 74 3.42 8.18 1.02
N TYR A 75 3.89 7.68 2.16
CA TYR A 75 3.71 8.28 3.47
C TYR A 75 4.18 9.74 3.54
N PHE A 76 5.42 10.01 3.11
CA PHE A 76 5.99 11.36 3.13
C PHE A 76 5.30 12.30 2.15
N GLN A 77 4.76 11.77 1.06
CA GLN A 77 3.99 12.56 0.10
C GLN A 77 2.64 12.99 0.70
N ILE A 78 1.96 12.08 1.39
CA ILE A 78 0.74 12.39 2.13
C ILE A 78 1.04 13.43 3.21
N LEU A 79 2.10 13.22 3.99
CA LEU A 79 2.53 14.14 5.03
C LEU A 79 2.84 15.54 4.47
N LYS A 80 3.51 15.61 3.30
CA LYS A 80 3.82 16.87 2.63
C LYS A 80 2.56 17.64 2.20
N ILE A 81 1.52 16.93 1.79
CA ILE A 81 0.24 17.53 1.41
C ILE A 81 -0.53 18.01 2.66
N LEU A 82 -0.54 17.20 3.72
CA LEU A 82 -1.25 17.49 4.95
C LEU A 82 -0.67 18.68 5.73
N LYS A 83 0.67 18.83 5.74
CA LYS A 83 1.36 19.91 6.46
C LYS A 83 0.94 21.32 6.03
N ASP A 84 0.40 21.48 4.84
CA ASP A 84 -0.05 22.78 4.32
C ASP A 84 -1.43 23.18 4.89
N ARG A 85 -2.16 22.24 5.51
CA ARG A 85 -3.52 22.42 6.03
C ARG A 85 -3.67 22.10 7.51
N LEU A 86 -2.86 21.18 8.04
CA LEU A 86 -2.92 20.72 9.42
C LEU A 86 -1.66 21.12 10.16
N SER A 87 -1.74 21.14 11.48
CA SER A 87 -0.53 21.24 12.30
C SER A 87 0.38 20.05 12.00
N PHE A 88 1.69 20.21 12.14
CA PHE A 88 2.65 19.15 11.82
C PHE A 88 2.39 17.84 12.57
N LYS A 89 1.96 17.96 13.83
CA LYS A 89 1.56 16.81 14.65
C LYS A 89 0.34 16.08 14.11
N GLU A 90 -0.72 16.83 13.82
CA GLU A 90 -1.95 16.25 13.24
C GLU A 90 -1.68 15.62 11.89
N ALA A 91 -0.82 16.26 11.07
CA ALA A 91 -0.41 15.73 9.79
C ALA A 91 0.32 14.38 9.93
N ILE A 92 1.23 14.24 10.91
CA ILE A 92 1.90 12.96 11.20
C ILE A 92 0.90 11.91 11.68
N HIS A 93 0.00 12.28 12.60
CA HIS A 93 -0.99 11.34 13.12
C HIS A 93 -1.92 10.84 12.01
N CYS A 94 -2.45 11.73 11.20
CA CYS A 94 -3.28 11.39 10.05
C CYS A 94 -2.53 10.52 9.02
N ALA A 95 -1.27 10.85 8.70
CA ALA A 95 -0.46 10.05 7.80
C ALA A 95 -0.19 8.63 8.36
N ASN A 96 0.00 8.49 9.68
CA ASN A 96 0.16 7.19 10.34
C ASN A 96 -1.13 6.37 10.30
N GLU A 97 -2.29 6.97 10.54
CA GLU A 97 -3.59 6.30 10.43
C GLU A 97 -3.78 5.73 9.01
N ILE A 98 -3.53 6.55 7.98
CA ILE A 98 -3.64 6.14 6.59
C ILE A 98 -2.68 5.00 6.24
N ASP A 99 -1.41 5.08 6.67
CA ASP A 99 -0.39 4.07 6.38
C ASP A 99 -0.68 2.73 7.06
N ASN A 100 -1.14 2.76 8.31
CA ASN A 100 -1.45 1.55 9.08
C ASN A 100 -2.61 0.76 8.47
N VAL A 101 -3.65 1.45 8.04
CA VAL A 101 -4.80 0.80 7.40
C VAL A 101 -4.41 0.13 6.09
N GLY A 102 -3.60 0.79 5.25
CA GLY A 102 -3.16 0.24 3.97
C GLY A 102 -2.30 -1.01 4.11
N LYS A 103 -1.47 -1.09 5.14
CA LYS A 103 -0.50 -2.19 5.33
C LYS A 103 -1.09 -3.44 5.97
N GLY A 104 -2.00 -3.29 6.91
CA GLY A 104 -2.56 -4.42 7.64
C GLY A 104 -3.20 -5.43 6.71
N TRP A 105 -4.01 -4.94 5.79
CA TRP A 105 -4.77 -5.75 4.86
C TRP A 105 -3.92 -6.47 3.80
N ILE A 106 -2.95 -5.77 3.20
CA ILE A 106 -2.03 -6.38 2.21
C ILE A 106 -1.20 -7.49 2.85
N LYS A 107 -0.70 -7.25 4.08
CA LYS A 107 0.07 -8.25 4.83
C LYS A 107 -0.75 -9.52 5.09
N GLU A 108 -2.03 -9.36 5.43
CA GLU A 108 -2.93 -10.48 5.70
C GLU A 108 -3.25 -11.27 4.42
N LEU A 109 -3.50 -10.59 3.30
CA LEU A 109 -3.67 -11.24 2.00
C LEU A 109 -2.43 -12.03 1.58
N ILE A 110 -1.25 -11.44 1.69
CA ILE A 110 0.01 -12.13 1.34
C ILE A 110 0.16 -13.37 2.22
N LYS A 111 -0.04 -13.23 3.55
CA LYS A 111 0.07 -14.34 4.49
C LYS A 111 -0.85 -15.51 4.13
N THR A 112 -2.09 -15.20 3.77
CA THR A 112 -3.09 -16.22 3.40
C THR A 112 -2.77 -16.86 2.04
N SER A 113 -2.12 -16.13 1.11
CA SER A 113 -1.79 -16.60 -0.23
C SER A 113 -0.50 -17.44 -0.30
N ILE A 114 0.39 -17.36 0.69
CA ILE A 114 1.68 -18.08 0.69
C ILE A 114 1.46 -19.60 0.63
N TYR A 115 0.54 -20.12 1.42
CA TYR A 115 0.30 -21.56 1.48
C TYR A 115 -0.27 -22.14 0.17
N PRO A 116 -1.33 -21.59 -0.45
CA PRO A 116 -1.79 -22.04 -1.77
C PRO A 116 -0.70 -21.96 -2.84
N ALA A 117 0.10 -20.89 -2.84
CA ALA A 117 1.20 -20.73 -3.78
C ALA A 117 2.28 -21.82 -3.60
N PHE A 118 2.64 -22.11 -2.35
CA PHE A 118 3.58 -23.19 -2.05
C PHE A 118 3.05 -24.55 -2.49
N LEU A 119 1.78 -24.87 -2.18
CA LEU A 119 1.16 -26.14 -2.57
C LEU A 119 1.13 -26.29 -4.09
N PHE A 120 0.80 -25.23 -4.81
CA PHE A 120 0.81 -25.22 -6.27
C PHE A 120 2.22 -25.50 -6.84
N LEU A 121 3.23 -24.80 -6.31
CA LEU A 121 4.62 -24.97 -6.74
C LEU A 121 5.13 -26.39 -6.43
N PHE A 122 4.81 -26.94 -5.25
CA PHE A 122 5.16 -28.29 -4.84
C PHE A 122 4.49 -29.34 -5.75
N SER A 123 3.20 -29.19 -6.03
CA SER A 123 2.47 -30.10 -6.93
C SER A 123 3.09 -30.10 -8.33
N PHE A 124 3.49 -28.95 -8.84
CA PHE A 124 4.17 -28.86 -10.13
C PHE A 124 5.54 -29.57 -10.10
N GLY A 125 6.33 -29.36 -9.06
CA GLY A 125 7.61 -30.07 -8.86
C GLY A 125 7.44 -31.57 -8.80
N MET A 126 6.40 -32.09 -8.11
CA MET A 126 6.08 -33.51 -8.05
C MET A 126 5.71 -34.09 -9.43
N ILE A 127 4.96 -33.37 -10.25
CA ILE A 127 4.62 -33.80 -11.61
C ILE A 127 5.88 -33.92 -12.46
N LEU A 128 6.78 -32.94 -12.41
CA LEU A 128 8.07 -33.02 -13.11
C LEU A 128 8.92 -34.18 -12.64
N PHE A 129 9.04 -34.40 -11.33
CA PHE A 129 9.79 -35.49 -10.74
C PHE A 129 9.25 -36.86 -11.20
N PHE A 130 7.93 -37.03 -11.17
CA PHE A 130 7.29 -38.26 -11.67
C PHE A 130 7.61 -38.50 -13.14
N GLN A 131 7.53 -37.47 -13.97
CA GLN A 131 7.73 -37.60 -15.40
C GLN A 131 9.18 -37.85 -15.78
N GLU A 132 10.14 -37.19 -15.13
CA GLU A 132 11.55 -37.29 -15.52
C GLU A 132 12.30 -38.43 -14.83
N MET A 133 11.90 -38.85 -13.62
CA MET A 133 12.60 -39.85 -12.86
C MET A 133 11.85 -41.18 -12.74
N ILE A 134 10.55 -41.15 -12.43
CA ILE A 134 9.81 -42.38 -12.11
C ILE A 134 9.32 -43.09 -13.39
N LEU A 135 8.75 -42.36 -14.33
CA LEU A 135 8.23 -42.93 -15.58
C LEU A 135 9.29 -43.63 -16.43
N PRO A 136 10.51 -43.10 -16.66
CA PRO A 136 11.55 -43.79 -17.37
C PRO A 136 12.01 -45.06 -16.64
N ALA A 137 12.11 -45.02 -15.30
CA ALA A 137 12.48 -46.19 -14.49
C ALA A 137 11.42 -47.28 -14.54
N MET A 138 10.16 -46.96 -14.73
CA MET A 138 9.02 -47.88 -14.82
C MET A 138 8.57 -48.11 -16.28
N SER A 139 9.37 -47.76 -17.26
CA SER A 139 8.98 -47.80 -18.70
C SER A 139 8.45 -49.16 -19.21
N GLN A 140 8.86 -50.26 -18.57
CA GLN A 140 8.38 -51.58 -18.89
C GLN A 140 7.00 -51.92 -18.29
N LEU A 141 6.56 -51.18 -17.27
CA LEU A 141 5.33 -51.41 -16.53
C LEU A 141 4.25 -50.38 -16.80
N THR A 142 4.62 -49.23 -17.35
CA THR A 142 3.69 -48.11 -17.56
C THR A 142 2.96 -48.22 -18.90
N SER A 143 1.63 -48.13 -18.87
CA SER A 143 0.82 -48.08 -20.07
C SER A 143 1.05 -46.76 -20.82
N LYS A 144 1.00 -46.75 -22.17
CA LYS A 144 1.05 -45.58 -23.02
C LYS A 144 0.04 -44.50 -22.60
N GLN A 145 -1.11 -44.92 -22.04
CA GLN A 145 -2.17 -44.05 -21.57
C GLN A 145 -1.75 -43.21 -20.32
N ALA A 146 -1.02 -43.82 -19.37
CA ALA A 146 -0.52 -43.12 -18.18
C ALA A 146 0.51 -42.03 -18.54
N PHE A 147 1.37 -42.34 -19.52
CA PHE A 147 2.33 -41.34 -20.02
C PHE A 147 1.65 -40.16 -20.70
N LEU A 148 0.66 -40.41 -21.56
CA LEU A 148 -0.12 -39.37 -22.22
C LEU A 148 -0.86 -38.47 -21.19
N PHE A 149 -1.47 -39.09 -20.18
CA PHE A 149 -2.17 -38.36 -19.12
C PHE A 149 -1.23 -37.40 -18.35
N LEU A 150 -0.05 -37.87 -17.96
CA LEU A 150 0.93 -37.05 -17.25
C LEU A 150 1.49 -35.91 -18.14
N SER A 151 1.72 -36.19 -19.43
CA SER A 151 2.16 -35.16 -20.39
C SER A 151 1.10 -34.07 -20.58
N ILE A 152 -0.17 -34.43 -20.67
CA ILE A 152 -1.27 -33.49 -20.75
C ILE A 152 -1.34 -32.64 -19.46
N LEU A 153 -1.23 -33.29 -18.31
CA LEU A 153 -1.26 -32.60 -17.02
C LEU A 153 -0.12 -31.59 -16.88
N GLN A 154 1.11 -31.97 -17.26
CA GLN A 154 2.26 -31.09 -17.30
C GLN A 154 2.04 -29.90 -18.24
N PHE A 155 1.52 -30.16 -19.45
CA PHE A 155 1.22 -29.08 -20.39
C PHE A 155 0.23 -28.07 -19.83
N VAL A 156 -0.84 -28.54 -19.18
CA VAL A 156 -1.84 -27.68 -18.53
C VAL A 156 -1.20 -26.83 -17.43
N PHE A 157 -0.37 -27.43 -16.56
CA PHE A 157 0.33 -26.69 -15.50
C PHE A 157 1.33 -25.67 -16.07
N SER A 158 2.10 -26.06 -17.09
CA SER A 158 3.04 -25.15 -17.77
C SER A 158 2.33 -23.97 -18.42
N LEU A 159 1.20 -24.22 -19.10
CA LEU A 159 0.38 -23.18 -19.68
C LEU A 159 -0.14 -22.21 -18.61
N LEU A 160 -0.60 -22.74 -17.48
CA LEU A 160 -1.12 -21.93 -16.37
C LEU A 160 -0.01 -21.08 -15.74
N LEU A 161 1.18 -21.62 -15.52
CA LEU A 161 2.34 -20.83 -15.08
C LEU A 161 2.73 -19.74 -16.08
N PHE A 162 2.71 -20.07 -17.38
CA PHE A 162 2.98 -19.09 -18.43
C PHE A 162 1.95 -17.93 -18.42
N LEU A 163 0.66 -18.25 -18.26
CA LEU A 163 -0.38 -17.23 -18.15
C LEU A 163 -0.20 -16.34 -16.92
N ILE A 164 0.15 -16.93 -15.76
CA ILE A 164 0.47 -16.15 -14.54
C ILE A 164 1.66 -15.22 -14.80
N PHE A 165 2.71 -15.71 -15.45
CA PHE A 165 3.90 -14.94 -15.77
C PHE A 165 3.60 -13.77 -16.72
N VAL A 166 2.83 -14.02 -17.79
CA VAL A 166 2.36 -12.99 -18.72
C VAL A 166 1.52 -11.94 -17.99
N PHE A 167 0.62 -12.38 -17.09
CA PHE A 167 -0.19 -11.48 -16.27
C PHE A 167 0.66 -10.61 -15.34
N LEU A 168 1.69 -11.18 -14.71
CA LEU A 168 2.63 -10.43 -13.87
C LEU A 168 3.42 -9.40 -14.67
N ILE A 169 3.91 -9.77 -15.87
CA ILE A 169 4.62 -8.83 -16.76
C ILE A 169 3.68 -7.70 -17.19
N PHE A 170 2.46 -8.04 -17.63
CA PHE A 170 1.46 -7.05 -17.99
C PHE A 170 1.20 -6.08 -16.83
N PHE A 171 1.00 -6.61 -15.62
CA PHE A 171 0.80 -5.78 -14.42
C PHE A 171 2.00 -4.87 -14.14
N LEU A 172 3.24 -5.39 -14.26
CA LEU A 172 4.45 -4.60 -14.08
C LEU A 172 4.57 -3.48 -15.14
N ILE A 173 4.28 -3.78 -16.41
CA ILE A 173 4.33 -2.79 -17.49
C ILE A 173 3.31 -1.67 -17.25
N VAL A 174 2.08 -2.01 -16.92
CA VAL A 174 1.03 -1.01 -16.64
C VAL A 174 1.37 -0.17 -15.41
N TYR A 175 1.93 -0.80 -14.37
CA TYR A 175 2.38 -0.12 -13.15
C TYR A 175 3.56 0.84 -13.43
N THR A 176 4.54 0.42 -14.23
CA THR A 176 5.72 1.25 -14.55
C THR A 176 5.38 2.40 -15.47
N GLN A 177 4.47 2.21 -16.43
CA GLN A 177 4.03 3.25 -17.37
C GLN A 177 3.08 4.30 -16.76
N LYS A 178 2.80 4.23 -15.43
CA LYS A 178 1.87 5.13 -14.73
C LYS A 178 0.44 5.13 -15.31
N LYS A 179 0.06 4.12 -16.06
CA LYS A 179 -1.30 3.95 -16.61
C LYS A 179 -2.24 3.34 -15.55
N THR A 180 -2.25 3.92 -14.37
CA THR A 180 -3.11 3.47 -13.25
C THR A 180 -4.59 3.58 -13.56
N GLU A 181 -4.99 4.43 -14.52
CA GLU A 181 -6.37 4.55 -15.00
C GLU A 181 -6.87 3.24 -15.63
N LEU A 182 -6.03 2.58 -16.46
CA LEU A 182 -6.39 1.29 -17.07
C LEU A 182 -6.55 0.20 -16.01
N LEU A 183 -5.62 0.13 -15.05
CA LEU A 183 -5.74 -0.80 -13.93
C LEU A 183 -7.01 -0.56 -13.15
N TYR A 184 -7.31 0.69 -12.82
CA TYR A 184 -8.53 1.07 -12.13
C TYR A 184 -9.78 0.59 -12.90
N THR A 185 -9.86 0.87 -14.19
CA THR A 185 -11.01 0.49 -15.03
C THR A 185 -11.22 -1.03 -15.09
N ILE A 186 -10.13 -1.80 -15.23
CA ILE A 186 -10.19 -3.28 -15.28
C ILE A 186 -10.62 -3.84 -13.92
N PHE A 187 -10.03 -3.37 -12.84
CA PHE A 187 -10.30 -3.89 -11.50
C PHE A 187 -11.66 -3.45 -10.95
N CYS A 188 -12.17 -2.27 -11.31
CA CYS A 188 -13.50 -1.80 -10.90
C CYS A 188 -14.65 -2.69 -11.39
N ARG A 189 -14.40 -3.60 -12.35
CA ARG A 189 -15.37 -4.60 -12.76
C ARG A 189 -15.59 -5.67 -11.68
N SER A 190 -14.63 -5.90 -10.79
CA SER A 190 -14.75 -6.84 -9.69
C SER A 190 -15.43 -6.22 -8.48
N THR A 191 -16.47 -6.87 -7.94
CA THR A 191 -17.19 -6.44 -6.73
C THR A 191 -16.28 -6.40 -5.49
N LEU A 192 -15.35 -7.35 -5.38
CA LEU A 192 -14.38 -7.37 -4.28
C LEU A 192 -13.45 -6.16 -4.34
N PHE A 193 -12.95 -5.84 -5.51
CA PHE A 193 -12.07 -4.69 -5.70
C PHE A 193 -12.81 -3.37 -5.40
N ARG A 194 -14.07 -3.23 -5.84
CA ARG A 194 -14.89 -2.07 -5.50
C ARG A 194 -15.04 -1.90 -3.99
N LYS A 195 -15.34 -2.97 -3.25
CA LYS A 195 -15.41 -2.94 -1.78
C LYS A 195 -14.08 -2.50 -1.14
N VAL A 196 -12.97 -3.04 -1.61
CA VAL A 196 -11.63 -2.71 -1.08
C VAL A 196 -11.28 -1.25 -1.33
N ILE A 197 -11.46 -0.77 -2.56
CA ILE A 197 -11.13 0.62 -2.89
C ILE A 197 -12.04 1.61 -2.14
N SER A 198 -13.34 1.27 -2.00
CA SER A 198 -14.29 2.06 -1.23
C SER A 198 -13.96 2.07 0.27
N LEU A 199 -13.51 0.94 0.82
CA LEU A 199 -13.03 0.86 2.20
C LEU A 199 -11.85 1.80 2.42
N HIS A 200 -10.83 1.72 1.58
CA HIS A 200 -9.65 2.59 1.71
C HIS A 200 -9.99 4.06 1.47
N PHE A 201 -10.85 4.35 0.50
CA PHE A 201 -11.34 5.72 0.27
C PHE A 201 -12.09 6.25 1.49
N SER A 202 -12.95 5.42 2.11
CA SER A 202 -13.68 5.80 3.32
C SER A 202 -12.75 6.11 4.49
N LEU A 203 -11.64 5.37 4.62
CA LEU A 203 -10.63 5.60 5.66
C LEU A 203 -9.89 6.92 5.45
N LEU A 204 -9.48 7.20 4.21
CA LEU A 204 -8.87 8.48 3.86
C LEU A 204 -9.82 9.65 4.12
N MET A 205 -11.09 9.51 3.68
CA MET A 205 -12.10 10.54 3.89
C MET A 205 -12.39 10.75 5.38
N SER A 206 -12.56 9.67 6.18
CA SER A 206 -12.84 9.80 7.61
C SER A 206 -11.67 10.43 8.38
N ALA A 207 -10.42 10.11 7.99
CA ALA A 207 -9.24 10.74 8.55
C ALA A 207 -9.23 12.25 8.26
N PHE A 208 -9.37 12.65 7.00
CA PHE A 208 -9.39 14.07 6.63
C PHE A 208 -10.54 14.86 7.25
N LEU A 209 -11.74 14.31 7.23
CA LEU A 209 -12.92 14.93 7.86
C LEU A 209 -12.77 15.02 9.38
N GLY A 210 -12.06 14.09 10.01
CA GLY A 210 -11.75 14.10 11.43
C GLY A 210 -10.89 15.29 11.85
N TYR A 211 -10.13 15.88 10.93
CA TYR A 211 -9.33 17.08 11.12
C TYR A 211 -10.01 18.36 10.59
N GLY A 212 -11.32 18.31 10.36
CA GLY A 212 -12.12 19.48 10.00
C GLY A 212 -12.02 19.91 8.54
N LEU A 213 -11.45 19.07 7.66
CA LEU A 213 -11.42 19.34 6.23
C LEU A 213 -12.79 19.12 5.60
N SER A 214 -13.20 19.96 4.68
CA SER A 214 -14.43 19.77 3.90
C SER A 214 -14.26 18.61 2.91
N THR A 215 -15.39 18.03 2.46
CA THR A 215 -15.38 16.93 1.47
C THR A 215 -14.66 17.34 0.17
N MET A 216 -14.81 18.56 -0.28
CA MET A 216 -14.12 19.07 -1.47
C MET A 216 -12.62 19.21 -1.27
N GLU A 217 -12.18 19.69 -0.10
CA GLU A 217 -10.76 19.75 0.24
C GLU A 217 -10.14 18.35 0.31
N CYS A 218 -10.86 17.38 0.86
CA CYS A 218 -10.43 15.98 0.88
C CYS A 218 -10.17 15.46 -0.55
N ILE A 219 -11.08 15.66 -1.49
CA ILE A 219 -10.91 15.27 -2.88
C ILE A 219 -9.71 15.99 -3.51
N ASN A 220 -9.59 17.29 -3.32
CA ASN A 220 -8.47 18.08 -3.85
C ASN A 220 -7.11 17.60 -3.30
N MET A 221 -7.06 17.14 -2.04
CA MET A 221 -5.86 16.54 -1.47
C MET A 221 -5.56 15.17 -2.09
N LEU A 222 -6.58 14.32 -2.28
CA LEU A 222 -6.41 13.02 -2.92
C LEU A 222 -5.91 13.14 -4.37
N CYS A 223 -6.33 14.19 -5.10
CA CYS A 223 -5.81 14.48 -6.43
C CYS A 223 -4.32 14.84 -6.45
N LYS A 224 -3.77 15.35 -5.35
CA LYS A 224 -2.34 15.68 -5.21
C LYS A 224 -1.47 14.48 -4.81
N ILE A 225 -2.08 13.34 -4.47
CA ILE A 225 -1.35 12.10 -4.16
C ILE A 225 -0.62 11.62 -5.42
N HIS A 226 0.47 10.87 -5.19
CA HIS A 226 1.33 10.40 -6.28
C HIS A 226 0.56 9.68 -7.38
N PRO A 227 0.85 9.94 -8.68
CA PRO A 227 0.14 9.34 -9.82
C PRO A 227 0.15 7.81 -9.88
N LYS A 228 1.08 7.14 -9.17
CA LYS A 228 1.10 5.67 -9.05
C LYS A 228 0.09 5.11 -8.04
N SER A 229 -0.55 5.97 -7.24
CA SER A 229 -1.60 5.54 -6.32
C SER A 229 -2.88 5.24 -7.09
N LEU A 230 -3.59 4.16 -6.72
CA LEU A 230 -4.90 3.82 -7.27
C LEU A 230 -5.98 4.89 -6.93
N TYR A 231 -5.73 5.69 -5.90
CA TYR A 231 -6.64 6.79 -5.50
C TYR A 231 -6.51 8.01 -6.40
N HIS A 232 -5.39 8.18 -7.07
CA HIS A 232 -5.17 9.32 -7.96
C HIS A 232 -6.15 9.34 -9.15
N PRO A 233 -6.30 8.25 -9.96
CA PRO A 233 -7.29 8.23 -11.03
C PRO A 233 -8.73 8.34 -10.51
N LEU A 234 -9.04 7.70 -9.36
CA LEU A 234 -10.34 7.80 -8.72
C LEU A 234 -10.67 9.24 -8.33
N SER A 235 -9.77 9.91 -7.63
CA SER A 235 -9.99 11.29 -7.18
C SER A 235 -10.11 12.28 -8.34
N ILE A 236 -9.34 12.09 -9.42
CA ILE A 236 -9.48 12.90 -10.65
C ILE A 236 -10.84 12.68 -11.30
N GLN A 237 -11.33 11.44 -11.38
CA GLN A 237 -12.65 11.15 -11.95
C GLN A 237 -13.75 11.79 -11.11
N ILE A 238 -13.70 11.68 -9.78
CA ILE A 238 -14.62 12.35 -8.87
C ILE A 238 -14.56 13.87 -9.07
N GLN A 239 -13.38 14.45 -9.11
CA GLN A 239 -13.20 15.89 -9.31
C GLN A 239 -13.78 16.34 -10.65
N LYS A 240 -13.53 15.62 -11.74
CA LYS A 240 -14.11 15.91 -13.06
C LYS A 240 -15.65 15.89 -13.02
N ALA A 241 -16.23 14.87 -12.39
CA ALA A 241 -17.68 14.75 -12.26
C ALA A 241 -18.28 15.94 -11.48
N LEU A 242 -17.62 16.36 -10.38
CA LEU A 242 -18.01 17.53 -9.60
C LEU A 242 -17.92 18.84 -10.42
N HIS A 243 -16.86 19.01 -11.21
CA HIS A 243 -16.73 20.17 -12.11
C HIS A 243 -17.78 20.19 -13.24
N GLN A 244 -18.33 19.04 -13.61
CA GLN A 244 -19.43 18.93 -14.57
C GLN A 244 -20.81 19.22 -13.94
N GLY A 245 -20.84 19.60 -12.66
CA GLY A 245 -22.09 19.94 -11.94
C GLY A 245 -22.78 18.75 -11.29
N ASN A 246 -22.20 17.54 -11.33
CA ASN A 246 -22.74 16.40 -10.62
C ASN A 246 -22.62 16.57 -9.09
N THR A 247 -23.57 16.04 -8.35
CA THR A 247 -23.45 15.96 -6.89
C THR A 247 -22.35 14.97 -6.49
N MET A 248 -21.87 15.05 -5.25
CA MET A 248 -20.86 14.11 -4.73
C MET A 248 -21.33 12.65 -4.82
N ILE A 249 -22.63 12.40 -4.56
CA ILE A 249 -23.22 11.07 -4.65
C ILE A 249 -23.20 10.56 -6.09
N GLN A 250 -23.60 11.38 -7.06
CA GLN A 250 -23.54 11.04 -8.47
C GLN A 250 -22.09 10.78 -8.95
N ALA A 251 -21.14 11.60 -8.49
CA ALA A 251 -19.73 11.40 -8.79
C ALA A 251 -19.19 10.05 -8.28
N LEU A 252 -19.56 9.65 -7.07
CA LEU A 252 -19.19 8.35 -6.50
C LEU A 252 -19.82 7.16 -7.26
N GLN A 253 -21.07 7.32 -7.72
CA GLN A 253 -21.75 6.32 -8.57
C GLN A 253 -21.06 6.17 -9.93
N LEU A 254 -20.71 7.26 -10.59
CA LEU A 254 -19.98 7.26 -11.86
C LEU A 254 -18.60 6.60 -11.74
N CYS A 255 -17.97 6.68 -10.57
CA CYS A 255 -16.70 6.02 -10.28
C CYS A 255 -16.85 4.54 -9.87
N HIS A 256 -18.04 3.96 -10.01
CA HIS A 256 -18.29 2.55 -9.66
C HIS A 256 -17.88 2.16 -8.25
N MET A 257 -18.04 3.07 -7.28
CA MET A 257 -17.80 2.78 -5.87
C MET A 257 -18.80 1.74 -5.35
N ASP A 258 -18.48 1.10 -4.23
CA ASP A 258 -19.36 0.13 -3.60
C ASP A 258 -20.71 0.79 -3.22
N GLU A 259 -21.83 0.17 -3.59
CA GLU A 259 -23.17 0.73 -3.35
C GLU A 259 -23.46 0.93 -1.85
N GLU A 260 -22.91 0.06 -1.03
CA GLU A 260 -23.06 0.16 0.41
C GLU A 260 -22.30 1.37 0.96
N PHE A 261 -21.07 1.60 0.48
CA PHE A 261 -20.32 2.83 0.78
C PHE A 261 -21.12 4.08 0.42
N ILE A 262 -21.69 4.11 -0.79
CA ILE A 262 -22.48 5.26 -1.25
C ILE A 262 -23.69 5.50 -0.34
N ARG A 263 -24.37 4.43 0.11
CA ARG A 263 -25.49 4.54 1.07
C ARG A 263 -25.05 5.14 2.42
N PHE A 264 -23.99 4.62 3.01
CA PHE A 264 -23.46 5.16 4.27
C PHE A 264 -23.01 6.60 4.14
N PHE A 265 -22.34 6.93 3.04
CA PHE A 265 -21.89 8.30 2.74
C PHE A 265 -23.07 9.26 2.57
N THR A 266 -24.12 8.85 1.85
CA THR A 266 -25.35 9.64 1.66
C THR A 266 -26.04 9.90 3.00
N MET A 267 -26.20 8.87 3.85
CA MET A 267 -26.76 9.04 5.19
C MET A 267 -25.93 10.04 6.01
N GLY A 268 -24.59 9.95 5.92
CA GLY A 268 -23.68 10.85 6.62
C GLY A 268 -23.81 12.31 6.20
N LEU A 269 -24.06 12.57 4.92
CA LEU A 269 -24.33 13.92 4.42
C LEU A 269 -25.64 14.51 4.99
N HIS A 270 -26.68 13.69 5.08
CA HIS A 270 -27.99 14.12 5.59
C HIS A 270 -28.01 14.31 7.12
N THR A 271 -27.23 13.54 7.86
CA THR A 271 -27.20 13.56 9.32
C THR A 271 -26.06 14.42 9.89
N SER A 272 -25.24 15.04 9.06
CA SER A 272 -24.02 15.77 9.44
C SER A 272 -23.01 14.90 10.26
N SER A 273 -23.16 13.57 10.23
CA SER A 273 -22.33 12.61 10.97
C SER A 273 -21.54 11.68 10.03
N ILE A 274 -20.97 12.26 8.96
CA ILE A 274 -20.27 11.49 7.92
C ILE A 274 -19.16 10.63 8.52
N LYS A 275 -18.36 11.17 9.46
CA LYS A 275 -17.24 10.45 10.07
C LYS A 275 -17.69 9.17 10.78
N GLU A 276 -18.75 9.25 11.57
CA GLU A 276 -19.28 8.10 12.33
C GLU A 276 -19.84 7.02 11.40
N LEU A 277 -20.60 7.42 10.38
CA LEU A 277 -21.18 6.50 9.43
C LEU A 277 -20.12 5.85 8.53
N LEU A 278 -19.08 6.57 8.14
CA LEU A 278 -17.94 5.98 7.46
C LEU A 278 -17.21 4.97 8.35
N HIS A 279 -17.08 5.23 9.64
CA HIS A 279 -16.48 4.29 10.58
C HIS A 279 -17.32 3.02 10.74
N LEU A 280 -18.64 3.12 10.80
CA LEU A 280 -19.55 1.96 10.80
C LEU A 280 -19.43 1.13 9.52
N TYR A 281 -19.37 1.78 8.36
CA TYR A 281 -19.11 1.11 7.09
C TYR A 281 -17.77 0.35 7.12
N GLN A 282 -16.70 0.98 7.59
CA GLN A 282 -15.37 0.38 7.70
C GLN A 282 -15.38 -0.87 8.58
N GLN A 283 -15.98 -0.80 9.76
CA GLN A 283 -16.11 -1.95 10.67
C GLN A 283 -16.89 -3.10 10.03
N LYS A 284 -17.98 -2.79 9.34
CA LYS A 284 -18.80 -3.80 8.66
C LYS A 284 -18.01 -4.50 7.56
N VAL A 285 -17.39 -3.74 6.65
CA VAL A 285 -16.64 -4.29 5.52
C VAL A 285 -15.41 -5.07 5.99
N GLN A 286 -14.71 -4.62 7.03
CA GLN A 286 -13.61 -5.38 7.62
C GLN A 286 -14.06 -6.74 8.13
N LYS A 287 -15.16 -6.79 8.89
CA LYS A 287 -15.73 -8.06 9.37
C LYS A 287 -16.15 -9.00 8.22
N GLU A 288 -16.75 -8.45 7.16
CA GLU A 288 -17.13 -9.25 5.98
C GLU A 288 -15.90 -9.83 5.27
N LEU A 289 -14.83 -9.05 5.12
CA LEU A 289 -13.58 -9.50 4.51
C LEU A 289 -12.91 -10.58 5.36
N GLU A 290 -12.82 -10.38 6.67
CA GLU A 290 -12.29 -11.38 7.61
C GLU A 290 -13.10 -12.69 7.58
N GLN A 291 -14.42 -12.60 7.54
CA GLN A 291 -15.27 -13.80 7.43
C GLN A 291 -15.06 -14.54 6.12
N LYS A 292 -14.91 -13.84 4.99
CA LYS A 292 -14.58 -14.45 3.70
C LYS A 292 -13.22 -15.14 3.72
N ILE A 293 -12.22 -14.52 4.33
CA ILE A 293 -10.88 -15.11 4.50
C ILE A 293 -10.97 -16.38 5.34
N LYS A 294 -11.61 -16.32 6.51
CA LYS A 294 -11.78 -17.48 7.42
C LYS A 294 -12.59 -18.62 6.75
N LYS A 295 -13.58 -18.28 5.95
CA LYS A 295 -14.36 -19.27 5.20
C LYS A 295 -13.48 -19.99 4.18
N ASN A 296 -12.65 -19.28 3.47
CA ASN A 296 -11.70 -19.85 2.52
C ASN A 296 -10.63 -20.71 3.23
N GLU A 297 -10.13 -20.30 4.39
CA GLU A 297 -9.23 -21.11 5.23
C GLU A 297 -9.89 -22.42 5.69
N LYS A 298 -11.16 -22.37 6.07
CA LYS A 298 -11.93 -23.55 6.45
C LYS A 298 -12.09 -24.53 5.29
N TYR A 299 -12.36 -24.05 4.08
CA TYR A 299 -12.41 -24.92 2.88
C TYR A 299 -11.04 -25.56 2.57
N LEU A 300 -9.95 -24.79 2.69
CA LEU A 300 -8.60 -25.31 2.51
C LEU A 300 -8.22 -26.35 3.56
N ASN A 301 -8.68 -26.19 4.80
CA ASN A 301 -8.44 -27.17 5.88
C ASN A 301 -9.28 -28.43 5.73
N ILE A 302 -10.48 -28.35 5.15
CA ILE A 302 -11.32 -29.52 4.85
C ILE A 302 -10.71 -30.34 3.71
N MET A 303 -10.08 -29.72 2.73
CA MET A 303 -9.34 -30.42 1.67
C MET A 303 -7.99 -31.04 2.15
N ARG A 304 -7.61 -30.80 3.40
CA ARG A 304 -6.43 -31.40 4.05
C ARG A 304 -6.70 -32.76 4.70
N LEU A 305 -7.95 -33.13 4.93
CA LEU A 305 -8.40 -34.43 5.46
C LEU A 305 -8.73 -35.39 4.31
#